data_e0dc4ce146bd9f112d7ba9cac9533c78
#
_entry.id   e0dc4ce146bd9f112d7ba9cac9533c78
#
_cell.length_a   1.000
_cell.length_b   1.000
_cell.length_c   1.000
_cell.angle_alpha   90.00
_cell.angle_beta   90.00
_cell.angle_gamma   90.00
#
_symmetry.space_group_name_H-M   'P 1'
#
loop_
_entity.id
_entity.type
_entity.pdbx_description
1 polymer ?
#
loop_
_entity_poly.entity_id
_entity_poly.type
_entity_poly.pdbx_seq_one_letter_code
_entity_poly.pdbx_strand_id
1 'polypeptide(L)'
;MEINNEIVENKQCIKCETNKSIDKFRQYDNSSYSSTCKKCLNELDKIRKKNLRQKKLENSLATCEKCNTEKVLRRFAKLKKFYKKKICLDCYPEFLKEQKTEWCKNERNTNMNYRIKKSLAARLRNVLDKADTTMNYIGCNIQYFREWLEYNFTEEMNWDNYGSLWSIDHVIPVCKFNLTVEEEKFKCWNWSNMMPVTVKYNSSKKNIIMEQINYIMNKIEKFKEEGSTTKWFSSEFILNNQLVLSKQK
;
A
#
# COMPACT_ATOMS: atom_id res chain seq x y z
N MET A 1 -35.78 46.38 35.71
CA MET A 1 -35.34 45.32 34.76
C MET A 1 -36.47 44.29 34.67
N GLU A 2 -37.31 44.43 33.67
CA GLU A 2 -38.38 43.46 33.43
C GLU A 2 -37.76 42.20 32.79
N ILE A 3 -37.82 41.08 33.50
CA ILE A 3 -37.44 39.80 32.97
C ILE A 3 -38.60 39.31 32.10
N ASN A 4 -38.49 39.46 30.79
CA ASN A 4 -39.41 38.84 29.84
C ASN A 4 -39.24 37.32 29.93
N ASN A 5 -40.10 36.65 30.71
CA ASN A 5 -40.31 35.22 30.68
C ASN A 5 -41.03 34.88 29.35
N GLU A 6 -40.30 34.60 28.28
CA GLU A 6 -40.88 33.95 27.13
C GLU A 6 -41.41 32.58 27.52
N ILE A 7 -42.72 32.39 27.48
CA ILE A 7 -43.35 31.12 27.70
C ILE A 7 -43.00 30.22 26.53
N VAL A 8 -42.00 29.35 26.72
CA VAL A 8 -41.61 28.37 25.70
C VAL A 8 -42.68 27.27 25.66
N GLU A 9 -43.54 27.33 24.65
CA GLU A 9 -44.47 26.24 24.41
C GLU A 9 -43.79 24.92 24.15
N ASN A 10 -44.08 23.92 24.98
CA ASN A 10 -43.57 22.54 24.85
C ASN A 10 -44.62 21.61 24.24
N LYS A 11 -44.19 20.72 23.35
CA LYS A 11 -45.03 19.71 22.70
C LYS A 11 -44.40 18.35 22.85
N GLN A 12 -45.20 17.33 23.13
CA GLN A 12 -44.73 15.94 23.17
C GLN A 12 -44.63 15.37 21.75
N CYS A 13 -43.49 14.75 21.43
CA CYS A 13 -43.29 14.02 20.20
C CYS A 13 -43.92 12.63 20.31
N ILE A 14 -44.82 12.28 19.41
CA ILE A 14 -45.51 10.96 19.43
C ILE A 14 -44.55 9.79 19.15
N LYS A 15 -43.36 10.03 18.56
CA LYS A 15 -42.44 8.93 18.22
C LYS A 15 -41.38 8.68 19.30
N CYS A 16 -40.84 9.69 19.95
CA CYS A 16 -39.84 9.51 21.01
C CYS A 16 -40.38 9.83 22.40
N GLU A 17 -41.71 10.16 22.49
CA GLU A 17 -42.43 10.44 23.71
C GLU A 17 -41.85 11.52 24.63
N THR A 18 -40.88 12.30 24.08
CA THR A 18 -40.18 13.34 24.81
C THR A 18 -40.84 14.69 24.59
N ASN A 19 -41.08 15.42 25.67
CA ASN A 19 -41.50 16.82 25.60
C ASN A 19 -40.33 17.70 25.11
N LYS A 20 -40.59 18.54 24.10
CA LYS A 20 -39.61 19.41 23.47
C LYS A 20 -40.24 20.76 23.15
N SER A 21 -39.42 21.78 23.14
CA SER A 21 -39.82 23.08 22.68
C SER A 21 -40.41 23.02 21.28
N ILE A 22 -41.41 23.83 20.99
CA ILE A 22 -42.18 23.87 19.74
C ILE A 22 -41.29 24.09 18.49
N ASP A 23 -40.18 24.78 18.64
CA ASP A 23 -39.16 25.03 17.58
C ASP A 23 -38.54 23.73 17.07
N LYS A 24 -38.55 22.66 17.83
CA LYS A 24 -38.08 21.31 17.43
C LYS A 24 -39.06 20.54 16.56
N PHE A 25 -40.24 21.13 16.30
CA PHE A 25 -41.25 20.57 15.41
C PHE A 25 -41.31 21.33 14.10
N ARG A 26 -41.74 20.68 13.01
CA ARG A 26 -41.95 21.31 11.71
C ARG A 26 -43.29 22.05 11.78
N GLN A 27 -43.24 23.32 11.48
CA GLN A 27 -44.44 24.14 11.31
C GLN A 27 -44.98 23.95 9.88
N TYR A 28 -46.27 23.77 9.72
CA TYR A 28 -46.95 23.60 8.44
C TYR A 28 -47.61 24.92 7.99
N ASP A 29 -48.20 25.65 8.95
CA ASP A 29 -48.81 26.94 8.79
C ASP A 29 -48.67 27.76 10.09
N ASN A 30 -49.31 28.93 10.16
CA ASN A 30 -49.13 29.83 11.31
C ASN A 30 -49.58 29.25 12.65
N SER A 31 -50.34 28.16 12.66
CA SER A 31 -50.93 27.59 13.88
C SER A 31 -50.69 26.08 14.05
N SER A 32 -50.20 25.36 13.02
CA SER A 32 -50.10 23.91 13.09
C SER A 32 -48.65 23.42 13.03
N TYR A 33 -48.31 22.47 13.92
CA TYR A 33 -47.01 21.85 14.04
C TYR A 33 -47.13 20.34 13.93
N SER A 34 -46.13 19.73 13.33
CA SER A 34 -46.01 18.28 13.24
C SER A 34 -46.20 17.63 14.64
N SER A 35 -46.84 16.47 14.69
CA SER A 35 -46.88 15.64 15.89
C SER A 35 -45.57 14.93 16.21
N THR A 36 -44.61 14.93 15.26
CA THR A 36 -43.30 14.28 15.37
C THR A 36 -42.22 15.32 15.27
N CYS A 37 -41.23 15.30 16.18
CA CYS A 37 -40.11 16.25 16.16
C CYS A 37 -39.20 16.10 14.93
N LYS A 38 -38.53 17.17 14.52
CA LYS A 38 -37.65 17.24 13.37
C LYS A 38 -36.60 16.09 13.35
N LYS A 39 -36.03 15.73 14.51
CA LYS A 39 -35.10 14.60 14.64
C LYS A 39 -35.75 13.28 14.24
N CYS A 40 -36.91 12.97 14.77
CA CYS A 40 -37.62 11.74 14.45
C CYS A 40 -38.14 11.72 13.00
N LEU A 41 -38.57 12.85 12.44
CA LEU A 41 -38.93 12.95 11.03
C LEU A 41 -37.72 12.64 10.12
N ASN A 42 -36.56 13.21 10.42
CA ASN A 42 -35.34 12.94 9.67
C ASN A 42 -34.91 11.46 9.71
N GLU A 43 -35.11 10.80 10.87
CA GLU A 43 -34.88 9.36 11.01
C GLU A 43 -35.87 8.54 10.16
N LEU A 44 -37.16 8.89 10.19
CA LEU A 44 -38.16 8.24 9.34
C LEU A 44 -37.88 8.42 7.85
N ASP A 45 -37.47 9.61 7.44
CA ASP A 45 -37.09 9.88 6.06
C ASP A 45 -35.83 9.09 5.62
N LYS A 46 -34.84 8.94 6.50
CA LYS A 46 -33.69 8.08 6.24
C LYS A 46 -34.11 6.62 6.02
N ILE A 47 -34.97 6.10 6.88
CA ILE A 47 -35.49 4.73 6.78
C ILE A 47 -36.30 4.56 5.48
N ARG A 48 -37.20 5.50 5.17
CA ARG A 48 -37.98 5.49 3.93
C ARG A 48 -37.13 5.48 2.69
N LYS A 49 -36.11 6.37 2.63
CA LYS A 49 -35.14 6.44 1.52
C LYS A 49 -34.35 5.14 1.40
N LYS A 50 -33.94 4.53 2.52
CA LYS A 50 -33.25 3.24 2.55
C LYS A 50 -34.14 2.14 1.96
N ASN A 51 -35.40 2.05 2.39
CA ASN A 51 -36.36 1.04 1.92
C ASN A 51 -36.66 1.20 0.42
N LEU A 52 -36.87 2.43 -0.06
CA LEU A 52 -37.07 2.69 -1.49
C LEU A 52 -35.86 2.29 -2.33
N ARG A 53 -34.65 2.57 -1.83
CA ARG A 53 -33.40 2.15 -2.50
C ARG A 53 -33.29 0.63 -2.52
N GLN A 54 -33.65 -0.03 -1.42
CA GLN A 54 -33.64 -1.50 -1.32
C GLN A 54 -34.61 -2.13 -2.33
N LYS A 55 -35.87 -1.69 -2.37
CA LYS A 55 -36.87 -2.14 -3.37
C LYS A 55 -36.38 -1.93 -4.81
N LYS A 56 -35.73 -0.79 -5.09
CA LYS A 56 -35.14 -0.53 -6.42
C LYS A 56 -34.05 -1.53 -6.77
N LEU A 57 -33.17 -1.88 -5.82
CA LEU A 57 -32.10 -2.87 -6.03
C LEU A 57 -32.64 -4.29 -6.23
N GLU A 58 -33.76 -4.63 -5.60
CA GLU A 58 -34.40 -5.95 -5.70
C GLU A 58 -35.17 -6.15 -7.01
N ASN A 59 -35.79 -5.08 -7.54
CA ASN A 59 -36.66 -5.16 -8.71
C ASN A 59 -36.01 -4.76 -10.03
N SER A 60 -34.81 -4.15 -10.00
CA SER A 60 -34.12 -3.76 -11.22
C SER A 60 -33.13 -4.83 -11.66
N LEU A 61 -33.17 -5.17 -12.94
CA LEU A 61 -32.27 -6.10 -13.59
C LEU A 61 -31.11 -5.35 -14.26
N ALA A 62 -29.99 -6.01 -14.41
CA ALA A 62 -28.84 -5.54 -15.19
C ALA A 62 -28.06 -6.74 -15.74
N THR A 63 -27.40 -6.55 -16.87
CA THR A 63 -26.55 -7.57 -17.49
C THR A 63 -25.13 -7.43 -16.97
N CYS A 64 -24.52 -8.54 -16.57
CA CYS A 64 -23.12 -8.60 -16.17
C CYS A 64 -22.23 -8.56 -17.40
N GLU A 65 -21.31 -7.60 -17.48
CA GLU A 65 -20.40 -7.43 -18.60
C GLU A 65 -19.35 -8.57 -18.74
N LYS A 66 -19.21 -9.42 -17.72
CA LYS A 66 -18.27 -10.55 -17.79
C LYS A 66 -18.92 -11.87 -18.20
N CYS A 67 -20.08 -12.21 -17.64
CA CYS A 67 -20.76 -13.47 -17.97
C CYS A 67 -22.00 -13.29 -18.85
N ASN A 68 -22.33 -12.07 -19.27
CA ASN A 68 -23.48 -11.70 -20.09
C ASN A 68 -24.84 -12.20 -19.53
N THR A 69 -24.92 -12.48 -18.22
CA THR A 69 -26.13 -12.95 -17.57
C THR A 69 -26.87 -11.78 -16.95
N GLU A 70 -28.19 -11.73 -17.16
CA GLU A 70 -29.07 -10.76 -16.51
C GLU A 70 -29.33 -11.17 -15.04
N LYS A 71 -29.15 -10.26 -14.11
CA LYS A 71 -29.32 -10.47 -12.66
C LYS A 71 -29.91 -9.23 -11.99
N VAL A 72 -30.54 -9.42 -10.85
CA VAL A 72 -31.02 -8.29 -10.03
C VAL A 72 -29.84 -7.42 -9.55
N LEU A 73 -30.03 -6.10 -9.47
CA LEU A 73 -28.97 -5.14 -9.15
C LEU A 73 -28.25 -5.42 -7.82
N ARG A 74 -28.92 -6.02 -6.84
CA ARG A 74 -28.31 -6.44 -5.56
C ARG A 74 -27.18 -7.47 -5.73
N ARG A 75 -27.18 -8.22 -6.84
CA ARG A 75 -26.17 -9.23 -7.16
C ARG A 75 -24.93 -8.63 -7.85
N PHE A 76 -24.81 -7.30 -7.94
CA PHE A 76 -23.67 -6.62 -8.53
C PHE A 76 -22.75 -6.02 -7.49
N ALA A 77 -21.46 -6.08 -7.73
CA ALA A 77 -20.43 -5.50 -6.88
C ALA A 77 -20.49 -3.97 -6.89
N LYS A 78 -20.33 -3.36 -5.73
CA LYS A 78 -20.15 -1.91 -5.62
C LYS A 78 -18.72 -1.56 -5.98
N LEU A 79 -18.45 -1.34 -7.25
CA LEU A 79 -17.15 -0.92 -7.72
C LEU A 79 -16.84 0.53 -7.32
N LYS A 80 -15.56 0.84 -7.12
CA LYS A 80 -15.11 2.23 -6.93
C LYS A 80 -15.47 3.06 -8.16
N LYS A 81 -15.64 4.38 -8.00
CA LYS A 81 -16.07 5.32 -9.07
C LYS A 81 -15.29 5.19 -10.39
N PHE A 82 -14.06 4.70 -10.35
CA PHE A 82 -13.19 4.50 -11.52
C PHE A 82 -13.63 3.35 -12.44
N TYR A 83 -14.35 2.37 -11.90
CA TYR A 83 -14.82 1.23 -12.68
C TYR A 83 -16.29 1.45 -13.08
N LYS A 84 -16.52 1.84 -14.32
CA LYS A 84 -17.87 2.02 -14.87
C LYS A 84 -18.59 0.70 -15.21
N LYS A 85 -17.91 -0.43 -15.07
CA LYS A 85 -18.40 -1.76 -15.46
C LYS A 85 -19.41 -2.32 -14.47
N LYS A 86 -20.41 -3.05 -14.97
CA LYS A 86 -21.39 -3.80 -14.17
C LYS A 86 -20.94 -5.25 -14.03
N ILE A 87 -20.34 -5.61 -12.91
CA ILE A 87 -19.82 -6.96 -12.65
C ILE A 87 -20.64 -7.61 -11.54
N CYS A 88 -21.20 -8.79 -11.77
CA CYS A 88 -21.94 -9.52 -10.75
C CYS A 88 -21.02 -10.09 -9.68
N LEU A 89 -21.56 -10.38 -8.50
CA LEU A 89 -20.81 -10.88 -7.34
C LEU A 89 -20.09 -12.20 -7.63
N ASP A 90 -20.66 -13.05 -8.50
CA ASP A 90 -20.05 -14.34 -8.84
C ASP A 90 -18.79 -14.15 -9.70
N CYS A 91 -18.79 -13.16 -10.61
CA CYS A 91 -17.64 -12.81 -11.46
C CYS A 91 -16.64 -11.86 -10.79
N TYR A 92 -17.02 -11.25 -9.67
CA TYR A 92 -16.22 -10.19 -9.05
C TYR A 92 -14.84 -10.61 -8.56
N PRO A 93 -14.64 -11.78 -7.93
CA PRO A 93 -13.32 -12.23 -7.49
C PRO A 93 -12.35 -12.39 -8.67
N GLU A 94 -12.83 -12.98 -9.76
CA GLU A 94 -12.02 -13.18 -10.97
C GLU A 94 -11.72 -11.85 -11.66
N PHE A 95 -12.70 -10.96 -11.76
CA PHE A 95 -12.50 -9.60 -12.28
C PHE A 95 -11.41 -8.85 -11.48
N LEU A 96 -11.43 -8.91 -10.15
CA LEU A 96 -10.39 -8.30 -9.30
C LEU A 96 -9.01 -8.90 -9.55
N LYS A 97 -8.93 -10.22 -9.73
CA LYS A 97 -7.69 -10.93 -10.05
C LYS A 97 -7.11 -10.45 -11.38
N GLU A 98 -7.95 -10.33 -12.41
CA GLU A 98 -7.55 -9.82 -13.73
C GLU A 98 -7.04 -8.37 -13.64
N GLN A 99 -7.78 -7.49 -12.95
CA GLN A 99 -7.38 -6.10 -12.75
C GLN A 99 -6.05 -5.98 -12.02
N LYS A 100 -5.85 -6.79 -10.98
CA LYS A 100 -4.59 -6.83 -10.24
C LYS A 100 -3.44 -7.35 -11.11
N THR A 101 -3.68 -8.37 -11.91
CA THR A 101 -2.67 -8.93 -12.82
C THR A 101 -2.24 -7.91 -13.87
N GLU A 102 -3.20 -7.23 -14.50
CA GLU A 102 -2.95 -6.20 -15.48
C GLU A 102 -2.21 -5.01 -14.88
N TRP A 103 -2.64 -4.54 -13.71
CA TRP A 103 -1.94 -3.48 -12.98
C TRP A 103 -0.49 -3.88 -12.65
N CYS A 104 -0.27 -5.10 -12.13
CA CYS A 104 1.08 -5.60 -11.83
C CYS A 104 1.96 -5.70 -13.08
N LYS A 105 1.40 -6.08 -14.22
CA LYS A 105 2.09 -6.13 -15.51
C LYS A 105 2.50 -4.73 -15.95
N ASN A 106 1.57 -3.79 -15.91
CA ASN A 106 1.83 -2.40 -16.24
C ASN A 106 2.93 -1.79 -15.34
N GLU A 107 2.81 -1.95 -14.01
CA GLU A 107 3.81 -1.47 -13.05
C GLU A 107 5.21 -2.06 -13.31
N ARG A 108 5.30 -3.34 -13.67
CA ARG A 108 6.60 -3.94 -14.04
C ARG A 108 7.23 -3.30 -15.28
N ASN A 109 6.41 -2.87 -16.22
CA ASN A 109 6.90 -2.28 -17.47
C ASN A 109 7.26 -0.79 -17.33
N THR A 110 6.56 -0.06 -16.47
CA THR A 110 6.65 1.41 -16.38
C THR A 110 7.34 1.92 -15.12
N ASN A 111 7.41 1.11 -14.04
CA ASN A 111 7.92 1.52 -12.75
C ASN A 111 9.13 0.70 -12.31
N MET A 112 10.32 1.25 -12.49
CA MET A 112 11.58 0.59 -12.13
C MET A 112 11.66 0.27 -10.64
N ASN A 113 11.26 1.17 -9.75
CA ASN A 113 11.24 0.92 -8.32
C ASN A 113 10.37 -0.29 -7.96
N TYR A 114 9.23 -0.46 -8.66
CA TYR A 114 8.38 -1.64 -8.50
C TYR A 114 9.09 -2.92 -8.98
N ARG A 115 9.80 -2.87 -10.11
CA ARG A 115 10.58 -4.02 -10.64
C ARG A 115 11.63 -4.48 -9.64
N ILE A 116 12.48 -3.56 -9.16
CA ILE A 116 13.52 -3.85 -8.17
C ILE A 116 12.91 -4.47 -6.91
N LYS A 117 11.90 -3.82 -6.34
CA LYS A 117 11.21 -4.29 -5.13
C LYS A 117 10.64 -5.71 -5.28
N LYS A 118 10.07 -6.03 -6.44
CA LYS A 118 9.55 -7.37 -6.74
C LYS A 118 10.65 -8.40 -6.92
N SER A 119 11.74 -8.05 -7.58
CA SER A 119 12.92 -8.92 -7.73
C SER A 119 13.52 -9.27 -6.36
N LEU A 120 13.76 -8.28 -5.52
CA LEU A 120 14.27 -8.48 -4.15
C LEU A 120 13.32 -9.32 -3.30
N ALA A 121 12.01 -9.03 -3.36
CA ALA A 121 11.00 -9.80 -2.61
C ALA A 121 10.93 -11.26 -3.06
N ALA A 122 11.15 -11.56 -4.34
CA ALA A 122 11.19 -12.92 -4.84
C ALA A 122 12.42 -13.68 -4.32
N ARG A 123 13.59 -13.06 -4.37
CA ARG A 123 14.84 -13.63 -3.84
C ARG A 123 14.74 -13.93 -2.33
N LEU A 124 14.28 -12.93 -1.55
CA LEU A 124 14.07 -13.08 -0.11
C LEU A 124 13.11 -14.22 0.23
N ARG A 125 12.02 -14.37 -0.51
CA ARG A 125 11.03 -15.45 -0.27
C ARG A 125 11.60 -16.84 -0.49
N ASN A 126 12.51 -16.99 -1.43
CA ASN A 126 13.11 -18.29 -1.75
C ASN A 126 14.16 -18.72 -0.74
N VAL A 127 14.67 -17.82 0.09
CA VAL A 127 15.80 -18.04 0.99
C VAL A 127 15.42 -17.93 2.46
N LEU A 128 14.41 -17.13 2.78
CA LEU A 128 14.02 -16.81 4.16
C LEU A 128 12.56 -17.15 4.45
N ASP A 129 12.32 -17.76 5.60
CA ASP A 129 11.04 -17.64 6.31
C ASP A 129 10.94 -16.20 6.85
N LYS A 130 10.25 -15.38 6.11
CA LYS A 130 10.33 -13.96 6.21
C LYS A 130 9.42 -13.43 7.32
N ALA A 131 10.02 -12.91 8.38
CA ALA A 131 9.31 -12.29 9.50
C ALA A 131 8.96 -10.80 9.26
N ASP A 132 9.65 -10.13 8.30
CA ASP A 132 9.52 -8.69 8.10
C ASP A 132 9.36 -8.28 6.62
N THR A 133 9.21 -6.98 6.35
CA THR A 133 9.07 -6.46 4.98
C THR A 133 10.40 -6.53 4.22
N THR A 134 10.30 -6.62 2.89
CA THR A 134 11.51 -6.62 2.02
C THR A 134 12.40 -5.41 2.26
N MET A 135 11.82 -4.23 2.47
CA MET A 135 12.61 -3.00 2.61
C MET A 135 13.29 -2.91 3.97
N ASN A 136 12.75 -3.53 5.02
CA ASN A 136 13.40 -3.62 6.31
C ASN A 136 14.68 -4.47 6.23
N TYR A 137 14.64 -5.62 5.54
CA TYR A 137 15.87 -6.41 5.28
C TYR A 137 16.88 -5.65 4.44
N ILE A 138 16.44 -4.89 3.43
CA ILE A 138 17.34 -4.04 2.62
C ILE A 138 17.92 -2.90 3.46
N GLY A 139 17.20 -2.43 4.48
CA GLY A 139 17.65 -1.43 5.44
C GLY A 139 17.64 0.01 4.92
N CYS A 140 16.96 0.27 3.81
CA CYS A 140 16.73 1.62 3.30
C CYS A 140 15.45 1.67 2.45
N ASN A 141 15.01 2.87 2.07
CA ASN A 141 13.91 2.99 1.11
C ASN A 141 14.37 2.64 -0.32
N ILE A 142 13.41 2.36 -1.19
CA ILE A 142 13.71 1.92 -2.56
C ILE A 142 14.41 2.99 -3.41
N GLN A 143 14.18 4.26 -3.12
CA GLN A 143 14.81 5.35 -3.85
C GLN A 143 16.31 5.45 -3.50
N TYR A 144 16.65 5.39 -2.21
CA TYR A 144 18.04 5.35 -1.74
C TYR A 144 18.79 4.13 -2.29
N PHE A 145 18.15 2.95 -2.29
CA PHE A 145 18.75 1.75 -2.87
C PHE A 145 18.99 1.89 -4.38
N ARG A 146 18.09 2.53 -5.08
CA ARG A 146 18.25 2.82 -6.51
C ARG A 146 19.39 3.76 -6.76
N GLU A 147 19.52 4.85 -6.00
CA GLU A 147 20.63 5.81 -6.08
C GLU A 147 21.98 5.13 -5.79
N TRP A 148 22.03 4.22 -4.82
CA TRP A 148 23.21 3.39 -4.57
C TRP A 148 23.59 2.53 -5.76
N LEU A 149 22.66 1.89 -6.42
CA LEU A 149 22.94 1.10 -7.62
C LEU A 149 23.44 1.98 -8.77
N GLU A 150 22.79 3.11 -9.01
CA GLU A 150 23.19 4.09 -10.05
C GLU A 150 24.58 4.65 -9.79
N TYR A 151 24.94 4.95 -8.55
CA TYR A 151 26.27 5.39 -8.14
C TYR A 151 27.37 4.37 -8.49
N ASN A 152 27.01 3.10 -8.58
CA ASN A 152 27.92 2.00 -8.89
C ASN A 152 27.81 1.48 -10.34
N PHE A 153 27.05 2.14 -11.19
CA PHE A 153 26.98 1.76 -12.60
C PHE A 153 28.33 1.99 -13.31
N THR A 154 28.66 1.08 -14.20
CA THR A 154 29.67 1.32 -15.22
C THR A 154 29.05 2.11 -16.38
N GLU A 155 29.88 2.61 -17.31
CA GLU A 155 29.43 3.37 -18.48
C GLU A 155 28.37 2.63 -19.32
N GLU A 156 28.43 1.30 -19.34
CA GLU A 156 27.49 0.48 -20.12
C GLU A 156 26.17 0.17 -19.39
N MET A 157 26.12 0.34 -18.06
CA MET A 157 24.97 -0.02 -17.24
C MET A 157 23.92 1.08 -17.22
N ASN A 158 22.67 0.71 -17.46
CA ASN A 158 21.52 1.57 -17.31
C ASN A 158 20.29 0.73 -16.92
N TRP A 159 19.15 1.36 -16.65
CA TRP A 159 17.95 0.64 -16.22
C TRP A 159 17.28 -0.16 -17.33
N ASP A 160 17.48 0.18 -18.59
CA ASP A 160 16.88 -0.54 -19.72
C ASP A 160 17.53 -1.91 -19.93
N ASN A 161 18.82 -2.03 -19.57
CA ASN A 161 19.55 -3.29 -19.67
C ASN A 161 19.65 -4.08 -18.35
N TYR A 162 18.85 -3.69 -17.31
CA TYR A 162 18.71 -4.47 -16.08
C TYR A 162 18.11 -5.86 -16.34
N GLY A 163 18.84 -6.88 -15.94
CA GLY A 163 18.49 -8.29 -16.13
C GLY A 163 19.05 -8.92 -17.41
N SER A 164 19.50 -8.13 -18.38
CA SER A 164 20.19 -8.59 -19.60
C SER A 164 21.71 -8.40 -19.54
N LEU A 165 22.16 -7.17 -19.29
CA LEU A 165 23.58 -6.85 -19.17
C LEU A 165 24.08 -6.98 -17.73
N TRP A 166 23.33 -6.48 -16.78
CA TRP A 166 23.70 -6.46 -15.36
C TRP A 166 22.56 -6.94 -14.46
N SER A 167 22.91 -7.35 -13.25
CA SER A 167 22.00 -7.77 -12.20
C SER A 167 22.50 -7.31 -10.84
N ILE A 168 21.63 -7.29 -9.85
CA ILE A 168 22.00 -7.04 -8.44
C ILE A 168 22.58 -8.34 -7.88
N ASP A 169 23.79 -8.27 -7.28
CA ASP A 169 24.39 -9.41 -6.57
C ASP A 169 24.95 -8.99 -5.20
N HIS A 170 25.19 -9.99 -4.34
CA HIS A 170 25.75 -9.79 -3.02
C HIS A 170 27.28 -9.64 -3.10
N VAL A 171 27.85 -8.65 -2.41
CA VAL A 171 29.30 -8.51 -2.21
C VAL A 171 29.85 -9.71 -1.47
N ILE A 172 29.27 -10.00 -0.30
CA ILE A 172 29.51 -11.24 0.46
C ILE A 172 28.37 -12.20 0.15
N PRO A 173 28.64 -13.37 -0.42
CA PRO A 173 27.62 -14.33 -0.84
C PRO A 173 26.72 -14.79 0.28
N VAL A 174 25.46 -15.10 -0.03
CA VAL A 174 24.44 -15.58 0.92
C VAL A 174 24.90 -16.77 1.75
N CYS A 175 25.67 -17.71 1.16
CA CYS A 175 26.16 -18.91 1.84
C CYS A 175 27.21 -18.61 2.94
N LYS A 176 27.69 -17.38 3.07
CA LYS A 176 28.62 -16.95 4.13
C LYS A 176 27.89 -16.44 5.39
N PHE A 177 26.56 -16.37 5.37
CA PHE A 177 25.74 -15.91 6.47
C PHE A 177 24.96 -17.07 7.10
N ASN A 178 24.79 -17.02 8.44
CA ASN A 178 23.89 -17.92 9.14
C ASN A 178 22.46 -17.37 9.11
N LEU A 179 21.66 -17.81 8.16
CA LEU A 179 20.29 -17.33 7.96
C LEU A 179 19.28 -17.83 9.01
N THR A 180 19.71 -18.59 10.02
CA THR A 180 18.89 -18.90 11.20
C THR A 180 18.90 -17.76 12.22
N VAL A 181 19.91 -16.89 12.15
CA VAL A 181 20.10 -15.72 13.01
C VAL A 181 19.54 -14.47 12.32
N GLU A 182 18.60 -13.79 12.96
CA GLU A 182 17.91 -12.63 12.36
C GLU A 182 18.88 -11.51 11.98
N GLU A 183 19.84 -11.19 12.84
CA GLU A 183 20.87 -10.18 12.56
C GLU A 183 21.70 -10.51 11.31
N GLU A 184 22.03 -11.77 11.09
CA GLU A 184 22.77 -12.22 9.90
C GLU A 184 21.91 -12.11 8.62
N LYS A 185 20.58 -12.31 8.73
CA LYS A 185 19.65 -12.04 7.62
C LYS A 185 19.68 -10.58 7.22
N PHE A 186 19.59 -9.65 8.20
CA PHE A 186 19.66 -8.21 7.92
C PHE A 186 21.00 -7.82 7.29
N LYS A 187 22.11 -8.35 7.78
CA LYS A 187 23.45 -8.10 7.19
C LYS A 187 23.55 -8.61 5.77
N CYS A 188 23.10 -9.84 5.52
CA CYS A 188 23.12 -10.47 4.22
C CYS A 188 22.39 -9.64 3.16
N TRP A 189 21.17 -9.19 3.49
CA TRP A 189 20.29 -8.49 2.56
C TRP A 189 20.39 -6.97 2.60
N ASN A 190 21.31 -6.43 3.39
CA ASN A 190 21.53 -5.00 3.47
C ASN A 190 21.90 -4.39 2.12
N TRP A 191 21.45 -3.17 1.86
CA TRP A 191 21.79 -2.42 0.65
C TRP A 191 23.31 -2.32 0.41
N SER A 192 24.08 -2.18 1.48
CA SER A 192 25.55 -2.08 1.41
C SER A 192 26.24 -3.39 1.03
N ASN A 193 25.57 -4.52 1.17
CA ASN A 193 26.03 -5.82 0.69
C ASN A 193 25.54 -6.15 -0.72
N MET A 194 24.95 -5.18 -1.43
CA MET A 194 24.40 -5.38 -2.78
C MET A 194 25.03 -4.40 -3.78
N MET A 195 25.44 -4.93 -4.92
CA MET A 195 26.11 -4.19 -6.01
C MET A 195 25.49 -4.54 -7.36
N PRO A 196 25.47 -3.60 -8.31
CA PRO A 196 25.24 -3.94 -9.71
C PRO A 196 26.49 -4.61 -10.27
N VAL A 197 26.31 -5.76 -10.89
CA VAL A 197 27.40 -6.52 -11.53
C VAL A 197 26.93 -7.02 -12.89
N THR A 198 27.85 -7.20 -13.84
CA THR A 198 27.48 -7.80 -15.12
C THR A 198 27.00 -9.24 -14.90
N VAL A 199 26.03 -9.68 -15.70
CA VAL A 199 25.54 -11.07 -15.66
C VAL A 199 26.67 -12.07 -15.87
N LYS A 200 27.64 -11.75 -16.74
CA LYS A 200 28.83 -12.55 -16.98
C LYS A 200 29.65 -12.70 -15.71
N TYR A 201 29.97 -11.59 -15.01
CA TYR A 201 30.72 -11.63 -13.76
C TYR A 201 29.97 -12.41 -12.67
N ASN A 202 28.68 -12.16 -12.50
CA ASN A 202 27.86 -12.86 -11.51
C ASN A 202 27.88 -14.39 -11.72
N SER A 203 27.82 -14.85 -12.97
CA SER A 203 27.90 -16.27 -13.32
C SER A 203 29.27 -16.87 -13.01
N SER A 204 30.37 -16.12 -13.20
CA SER A 204 31.73 -16.58 -12.94
C SER A 204 32.12 -16.51 -11.46
N LYS A 205 31.63 -15.51 -10.74
CA LYS A 205 31.95 -15.27 -9.32
C LYS A 205 31.55 -16.42 -8.40
N LYS A 206 30.43 -17.11 -8.70
CA LYS A 206 29.86 -18.17 -7.85
C LYS A 206 29.69 -17.71 -6.38
N ASN A 207 30.27 -18.43 -5.41
CA ASN A 207 30.20 -18.16 -3.97
C ASN A 207 31.46 -17.48 -3.41
N ILE A 208 32.19 -16.76 -4.26
CA ILE A 208 33.41 -16.03 -3.87
C ILE A 208 33.03 -14.62 -3.44
N ILE A 209 33.68 -14.13 -2.37
CA ILE A 209 33.55 -12.72 -1.96
C ILE A 209 34.18 -11.86 -3.07
N MET A 210 33.62 -10.71 -3.37
CA MET A 210 34.19 -9.80 -4.37
C MET A 210 35.59 -9.37 -3.98
N GLU A 211 36.54 -9.51 -4.89
CA GLU A 211 37.96 -9.23 -4.63
C GLU A 211 38.22 -7.80 -4.18
N GLN A 212 37.41 -6.85 -4.65
CA GLN A 212 37.53 -5.43 -4.34
C GLN A 212 36.72 -4.99 -3.10
N ILE A 213 36.58 -5.85 -2.09
CA ILE A 213 35.74 -5.54 -0.93
C ILE A 213 36.12 -4.22 -0.25
N ASN A 214 37.41 -3.94 -0.07
CA ASN A 214 37.90 -2.69 0.55
C ASN A 214 37.54 -1.46 -0.30
N TYR A 215 37.61 -1.57 -1.61
CA TYR A 215 37.16 -0.50 -2.51
C TYR A 215 35.67 -0.26 -2.43
N ILE A 216 34.88 -1.32 -2.36
CA ILE A 216 33.41 -1.24 -2.19
C ILE A 216 33.08 -0.58 -0.85
N MET A 217 33.80 -0.88 0.22
CA MET A 217 33.60 -0.26 1.52
C MET A 217 33.90 1.24 1.51
N ASN A 218 34.99 1.66 0.88
CA ASN A 218 35.28 3.08 0.69
C ASN A 218 34.19 3.79 -0.15
N LYS A 219 33.62 3.11 -1.15
CA LYS A 219 32.49 3.64 -1.91
C LYS A 219 31.23 3.79 -1.05
N ILE A 220 30.95 2.85 -0.15
CA ILE A 220 29.81 2.93 0.77
C ILE A 220 29.93 4.18 1.65
N GLU A 221 31.10 4.43 2.24
CA GLU A 221 31.32 5.61 3.08
C GLU A 221 31.15 6.92 2.28
N LYS A 222 31.77 7.02 1.12
CA LYS A 222 31.61 8.18 0.22
C LYS A 222 30.14 8.40 -0.18
N PHE A 223 29.41 7.34 -0.52
CA PHE A 223 28.00 7.45 -0.87
C PHE A 223 27.14 7.94 0.30
N LYS A 224 27.44 7.52 1.53
CA LYS A 224 26.75 8.03 2.73
C LYS A 224 26.99 9.52 2.94
N GLU A 225 28.18 10.00 2.64
CA GLU A 225 28.57 11.40 2.83
C GLU A 225 28.07 12.32 1.72
N GLU A 226 28.21 11.91 0.47
CA GLU A 226 28.09 12.77 -0.72
C GLU A 226 26.93 12.37 -1.65
N GLY A 227 26.53 11.10 -1.66
CA GLY A 227 25.83 10.49 -2.79
C GLY A 227 24.32 10.41 -2.70
N SER A 228 23.68 10.75 -1.58
CA SER A 228 22.23 10.58 -1.47
C SER A 228 21.50 11.89 -1.24
N THR A 229 20.54 12.18 -2.13
CA THR A 229 19.59 13.29 -1.97
C THR A 229 18.54 13.00 -0.90
N THR A 230 18.38 11.74 -0.49
CA THR A 230 17.41 11.28 0.49
C THR A 230 18.08 10.82 1.79
N LYS A 231 18.21 11.71 2.77
CA LYS A 231 18.67 11.36 4.13
C LYS A 231 17.61 10.50 4.84
N TRP A 232 17.73 9.18 4.76
CA TRP A 232 16.89 8.28 5.53
C TRP A 232 17.72 7.21 6.24
N PHE A 233 18.09 7.48 7.49
CA PHE A 233 18.71 6.51 8.39
C PHE A 233 17.93 6.47 9.70
N SER A 234 17.50 5.28 10.14
CA SER A 234 17.24 5.08 11.55
C SER A 234 18.57 4.93 12.30
N SER A 235 18.70 5.55 13.47
CA SER A 235 19.91 5.48 14.32
C SER A 235 20.32 4.04 14.67
N GLU A 236 19.38 3.12 14.81
CA GLU A 236 19.63 1.68 15.02
C GLU A 236 20.32 1.02 13.83
N PHE A 237 20.06 1.49 12.62
CA PHE A 237 20.60 0.93 11.39
C PHE A 237 22.09 1.24 11.21
N ILE A 238 22.56 2.42 11.65
CA ILE A 238 23.97 2.82 11.61
C ILE A 238 24.81 1.93 12.55
N LEU A 239 24.29 1.59 13.74
CA LEU A 239 24.98 0.73 14.71
C LEU A 239 25.18 -0.70 14.18
N ASN A 240 24.19 -1.26 13.52
CA ASN A 240 24.25 -2.63 12.97
C ASN A 240 25.22 -2.78 11.79
N ASN A 241 25.42 -1.73 10.98
CA ASN A 241 26.39 -1.77 9.89
C ASN A 241 27.86 -1.67 10.36
N GLN A 242 28.15 -0.97 11.44
CA GLN A 242 29.49 -0.91 12.02
C GLN A 242 29.95 -2.30 12.53
N LEU A 243 29.02 -3.13 13.02
CA LEU A 243 29.31 -4.49 13.51
C LEU A 243 29.65 -5.49 12.39
N VAL A 244 29.17 -5.30 11.15
CA VAL A 244 29.55 -6.16 10.01
C VAL A 244 31.03 -5.97 9.64
N LEU A 245 31.53 -4.74 9.78
CA LEU A 245 32.86 -4.34 9.39
C LEU A 245 33.91 -4.72 10.44
N SER A 246 33.54 -4.78 11.72
CA SER A 246 34.49 -5.08 12.83
C SER A 246 34.81 -6.58 12.98
N LYS A 247 34.02 -7.49 12.39
CA LYS A 247 34.27 -8.94 12.44
C LYS A 247 35.16 -9.48 11.30
N GLN A 248 35.71 -8.61 10.47
CA GLN A 248 36.61 -8.98 9.36
C GLN A 248 38.08 -8.63 9.60
N LYS A 249 38.45 -8.31 10.84
CA LYS A 249 39.85 -8.23 11.26
C LYS A 249 40.31 -9.48 11.96
#